data_f33f227ba28ed62914ee019bcd650493
#
_entry.id   f33f227ba28ed62914ee019bcd650493
#
_cell.length_a   1.000
_cell.length_b   1.000
_cell.length_c   1.000
_cell.angle_alpha   90.00
_cell.angle_beta   90.00
_cell.angle_gamma   90.00
#
_symmetry.space_group_name_H-M   'P 1'
#
loop_
_entity.id
_entity.type
_entity.pdbx_description
1 polymer ?
#
loop_
_entity_poly.entity_id
_entity_poly.type
_entity_poly.pdbx_seq_one_letter_code
_entity_poly.pdbx_strand_id
1 'polypeptide(L)'
;SADGKADITYTLKSTDIANKKAYIDGLEESTSYTAKLYNVDKLRGTVTFKTAIDFQGKTPVYEGDDLATVLEGAADGANIVLVSGSFVLGDYALNKSVIISGYDKANMPTIYGRLQAEAGASSIEINNVIFRGDTPGAEELVSNFIELQGGANISTLTVSGCEIRNYKNQILYCNVTATLGTALFENCWADNITGSGGDGFDLRANTILGTLTIQNSTFSNGIRTFLRCNMT
;
A
#
# COMPACT_ATOMS: atom_id res chain seq x y z
N SER A 1 21.23 -25.19 -5.76
CA SER A 1 19.79 -25.56 -5.59
C SER A 1 19.20 -24.78 -4.44
N ALA A 2 17.92 -24.60 -4.45
CA ALA A 2 17.13 -24.17 -3.28
C ALA A 2 16.65 -25.43 -2.55
N ASP A 3 16.41 -25.32 -1.24
CA ASP A 3 15.94 -26.45 -0.43
C ASP A 3 14.65 -27.08 -1.01
N GLY A 4 14.73 -28.37 -1.33
CA GLY A 4 13.61 -29.15 -1.87
C GLY A 4 13.33 -29.00 -3.36
N LYS A 5 14.18 -28.27 -4.12
CA LYS A 5 14.03 -28.09 -5.57
C LYS A 5 15.11 -28.79 -6.38
N ALA A 6 14.81 -29.10 -7.62
CA ALA A 6 15.77 -29.70 -8.54
C ALA A 6 16.94 -28.75 -8.82
N ASP A 7 18.14 -29.33 -8.97
CA ASP A 7 19.32 -28.57 -9.34
C ASP A 7 19.22 -28.02 -10.78
N ILE A 8 19.55 -26.75 -10.95
CA ILE A 8 19.71 -26.14 -12.25
C ILE A 8 21.17 -26.28 -12.65
N THR A 9 21.42 -26.95 -13.78
CA THR A 9 22.76 -27.11 -14.32
C THR A 9 22.95 -26.19 -15.51
N TYR A 10 24.01 -25.35 -15.46
CA TYR A 10 24.39 -24.46 -16.54
C TYR A 10 25.80 -24.78 -17.02
N THR A 11 25.95 -25.02 -18.33
CA THR A 11 27.26 -25.26 -18.92
C THR A 11 27.82 -23.93 -19.43
N LEU A 12 28.98 -23.54 -18.88
CA LEU A 12 29.67 -22.30 -19.29
C LEU A 12 30.01 -22.31 -20.78
N LYS A 13 29.64 -21.24 -21.47
CA LYS A 13 29.99 -20.99 -22.89
C LYS A 13 31.34 -20.34 -22.97
N SER A 14 31.99 -20.41 -24.15
CA SER A 14 33.25 -19.72 -24.41
C SER A 14 33.19 -18.19 -24.16
N THR A 15 32.03 -17.58 -24.44
CA THR A 15 31.76 -16.18 -24.18
C THR A 15 31.69 -15.85 -22.66
N ASP A 16 31.16 -16.74 -21.87
CA ASP A 16 31.08 -16.57 -20.39
C ASP A 16 32.48 -16.60 -19.80
N ILE A 17 33.31 -17.53 -20.31
CA ILE A 17 34.71 -17.67 -19.89
C ILE A 17 35.53 -16.44 -20.29
N ALA A 18 35.38 -15.98 -21.52
CA ALA A 18 36.07 -14.79 -22.04
C ALA A 18 35.68 -13.52 -21.28
N ASN A 19 34.39 -13.36 -20.97
CA ASN A 19 33.83 -12.22 -20.22
C ASN A 19 33.96 -12.37 -18.73
N LYS A 20 34.41 -13.54 -18.22
CA LYS A 20 34.44 -13.88 -16.78
C LYS A 20 33.09 -13.69 -16.07
N LYS A 21 31.98 -13.90 -16.81
CA LYS A 21 30.63 -13.64 -16.37
C LYS A 21 29.64 -14.56 -17.06
N ALA A 22 28.77 -15.20 -16.29
CA ALA A 22 27.64 -15.97 -16.80
C ALA A 22 26.33 -15.42 -16.23
N TYR A 23 25.27 -15.49 -17.01
CA TYR A 23 23.92 -15.17 -16.56
C TYR A 23 23.14 -16.47 -16.45
N ILE A 24 22.47 -16.64 -15.34
CA ILE A 24 21.63 -17.80 -15.03
C ILE A 24 20.21 -17.33 -14.85
N ASP A 25 19.35 -17.71 -15.78
CA ASP A 25 17.93 -17.36 -15.77
C ASP A 25 17.09 -18.44 -15.09
N GLY A 26 15.79 -18.14 -14.85
CA GLY A 26 14.84 -19.07 -14.29
C GLY A 26 14.96 -19.31 -12.78
N LEU A 27 15.67 -18.43 -12.07
CA LEU A 27 15.70 -18.42 -10.63
C LEU A 27 14.40 -17.78 -10.09
N GLU A 28 13.85 -18.38 -9.04
CA GLU A 28 12.69 -17.80 -8.35
C GLU A 28 13.10 -16.61 -7.51
N GLU A 29 12.20 -15.64 -7.38
CA GLU A 29 12.39 -14.46 -6.54
C GLU A 29 12.45 -14.82 -5.05
N SER A 30 13.08 -13.97 -4.25
CA SER A 30 13.18 -14.07 -2.78
C SER A 30 13.65 -15.45 -2.27
N THR A 31 14.38 -16.18 -3.10
CA THR A 31 14.79 -17.57 -2.87
C THR A 31 16.30 -17.67 -2.64
N SER A 32 16.70 -18.42 -1.62
CA SER A 32 18.13 -18.71 -1.35
C SER A 32 18.66 -19.80 -2.26
N TYR A 33 19.76 -19.52 -2.93
CA TYR A 33 20.44 -20.47 -3.80
C TYR A 33 21.89 -20.67 -3.38
N THR A 34 22.38 -21.89 -3.58
CA THR A 34 23.81 -22.19 -3.51
C THR A 34 24.31 -22.53 -4.91
N ALA A 35 25.15 -21.70 -5.48
CA ALA A 35 25.82 -21.97 -6.75
C ALA A 35 27.18 -22.63 -6.51
N LYS A 36 27.46 -23.69 -7.25
CA LYS A 36 28.73 -24.42 -7.22
C LYS A 36 29.35 -24.41 -8.60
N LEU A 37 30.61 -23.99 -8.69
CA LEU A 37 31.37 -24.00 -9.94
C LEU A 37 32.26 -25.25 -9.99
N TYR A 38 32.14 -26.02 -11.07
CA TYR A 38 32.95 -27.17 -11.32
C TYR A 38 33.83 -27.00 -12.57
N ASN A 39 35.02 -27.60 -12.54
CA ASN A 39 35.81 -27.82 -13.75
C ASN A 39 35.96 -29.34 -13.88
N VAL A 40 35.27 -29.92 -14.84
CA VAL A 40 34.98 -31.34 -14.90
C VAL A 40 34.36 -31.80 -13.58
N ASP A 41 34.98 -32.68 -12.82
CA ASP A 41 34.43 -33.16 -11.55
C ASP A 41 35.02 -32.46 -10.32
N LYS A 42 35.87 -31.45 -10.50
CA LYS A 42 36.50 -30.73 -9.40
C LYS A 42 35.73 -29.47 -9.05
N LEU A 43 35.19 -29.41 -7.82
CA LEU A 43 34.60 -28.20 -7.27
C LEU A 43 35.66 -27.07 -7.19
N ARG A 44 35.37 -25.91 -7.76
CA ARG A 44 36.26 -24.75 -7.83
C ARG A 44 35.78 -23.59 -6.95
N GLY A 45 34.49 -23.53 -6.66
CA GLY A 45 33.95 -22.50 -5.79
C GLY A 45 32.52 -22.78 -5.42
N THR A 46 32.09 -22.18 -4.32
CA THR A 46 30.70 -22.19 -3.86
C THR A 46 30.35 -20.79 -3.40
N VAL A 47 29.14 -20.33 -3.76
CA VAL A 47 28.58 -19.07 -3.28
C VAL A 47 27.11 -19.29 -2.94
N THR A 48 26.69 -18.73 -1.82
CA THR A 48 25.27 -18.69 -1.43
C THR A 48 24.78 -17.25 -1.58
N PHE A 49 23.63 -17.08 -2.17
CA PHE A 49 22.99 -15.78 -2.36
C PHE A 49 21.47 -15.93 -2.31
N LYS A 50 20.78 -14.83 -2.08
CA LYS A 50 19.33 -14.75 -2.17
C LYS A 50 18.94 -13.88 -3.37
N THR A 51 18.01 -14.36 -4.17
CA THR A 51 17.47 -13.55 -5.28
C THR A 51 16.64 -12.39 -4.75
N ALA A 52 16.63 -11.28 -5.47
CA ALA A 52 15.79 -10.14 -5.15
C ALA A 52 14.31 -10.45 -5.39
N ILE A 53 13.44 -9.63 -4.83
CA ILE A 53 12.01 -9.64 -5.12
C ILE A 53 11.80 -8.96 -6.48
N ASP A 54 11.01 -9.54 -7.35
CA ASP A 54 10.55 -8.90 -8.58
C ASP A 54 9.23 -8.16 -8.32
N PHE A 55 9.29 -6.85 -8.30
CA PHE A 55 8.11 -6.01 -8.11
C PHE A 55 7.30 -5.77 -9.40
N GLN A 56 7.70 -6.37 -10.52
CA GLN A 56 6.97 -6.31 -11.80
C GLN A 56 6.66 -4.86 -12.24
N GLY A 57 7.62 -3.97 -12.12
CA GLY A 57 7.49 -2.56 -12.48
C GLY A 57 6.79 -1.67 -11.44
N LYS A 58 6.37 -2.22 -10.31
CA LYS A 58 5.87 -1.43 -9.19
C LYS A 58 7.02 -0.75 -8.45
N THR A 59 6.75 0.34 -7.77
CA THR A 59 7.75 1.06 -6.98
C THR A 59 7.80 0.52 -5.55
N PRO A 60 8.85 -0.21 -5.15
CA PRO A 60 8.98 -0.68 -3.78
C PRO A 60 9.39 0.47 -2.85
N VAL A 61 8.85 0.45 -1.64
CA VAL A 61 9.18 1.38 -0.55
C VAL A 61 9.53 0.55 0.67
N TYR A 62 10.69 0.81 1.25
CA TYR A 62 11.23 0.06 2.37
C TYR A 62 11.12 0.87 3.66
N GLU A 63 11.16 0.20 4.79
CA GLU A 63 11.23 0.87 6.09
C GLU A 63 12.43 1.83 6.15
N GLY A 64 12.15 3.07 6.54
CA GLY A 64 13.14 4.16 6.54
C GLY A 64 13.07 5.07 5.31
N ASP A 65 12.40 4.67 4.25
CA ASP A 65 12.10 5.58 3.13
C ASP A 65 11.03 6.59 3.54
N ASP A 66 11.12 7.79 3.00
CA ASP A 66 10.10 8.83 3.17
C ASP A 66 8.96 8.60 2.17
N LEU A 67 7.85 8.03 2.65
CA LEU A 67 6.69 7.72 1.82
C LEU A 67 6.10 8.97 1.15
N ALA A 68 6.09 10.12 1.82
CA ALA A 68 5.58 11.36 1.26
C ALA A 68 6.41 11.78 0.04
N THR A 69 7.74 11.78 0.17
CA THR A 69 8.66 12.06 -0.96
C THR A 69 8.48 11.07 -2.12
N VAL A 70 8.28 9.77 -1.82
CA VAL A 70 8.02 8.77 -2.88
C VAL A 70 6.71 9.08 -3.61
N LEU A 71 5.64 9.38 -2.87
CA LEU A 71 4.35 9.72 -3.45
C LEU A 71 4.40 11.03 -4.26
N GLU A 72 5.15 12.05 -3.79
CA GLU A 72 5.36 13.31 -4.53
C GLU A 72 6.05 13.07 -5.88
N GLY A 73 7.08 12.23 -5.89
CA GLY A 73 7.84 11.90 -7.10
C GLY A 73 7.15 10.89 -8.03
N ALA A 74 6.08 10.25 -7.59
CA ALA A 74 5.38 9.22 -8.34
C ALA A 74 4.61 9.81 -9.55
N ALA A 75 4.53 9.06 -10.63
CA ALA A 75 3.67 9.39 -11.76
C ALA A 75 2.19 9.22 -11.39
N ASP A 76 1.29 9.86 -12.14
CA ASP A 76 -0.15 9.61 -12.02
C ASP A 76 -0.45 8.13 -12.34
N GLY A 77 -1.24 7.50 -11.48
CA GLY A 77 -1.55 6.06 -11.57
C GLY A 77 -0.43 5.13 -11.09
N ALA A 78 0.61 5.65 -10.43
CA ALA A 78 1.72 4.84 -9.94
C ALA A 78 1.26 3.75 -8.96
N ASN A 79 1.94 2.60 -9.02
CA ASN A 79 1.73 1.47 -8.12
C ASN A 79 2.89 1.40 -7.12
N ILE A 80 2.60 1.75 -5.87
CA ILE A 80 3.55 1.80 -4.75
C ILE A 80 3.36 0.54 -3.90
N VAL A 81 4.45 -0.17 -3.63
CA VAL A 81 4.44 -1.38 -2.81
C VAL A 81 5.28 -1.17 -1.55
N LEU A 82 4.62 -1.14 -0.41
CA LEU A 82 5.27 -1.07 0.88
C LEU A 82 5.73 -2.48 1.27
N VAL A 83 7.05 -2.67 1.36
CA VAL A 83 7.61 -4.02 1.55
C VAL A 83 7.41 -4.50 2.98
N SER A 84 7.65 -3.65 3.96
CA SER A 84 7.45 -3.92 5.40
C SER A 84 7.64 -2.64 6.20
N GLY A 85 7.38 -2.69 7.50
CA GLY A 85 7.72 -1.63 8.44
C GLY A 85 6.64 -0.58 8.63
N SER A 86 7.06 0.58 9.10
CA SER A 86 6.18 1.69 9.47
C SER A 86 6.60 2.98 8.80
N PHE A 87 5.62 3.73 8.33
CA PHE A 87 5.80 4.96 7.57
C PHE A 87 5.01 6.10 8.22
N VAL A 88 5.61 7.24 8.43
CA VAL A 88 4.92 8.44 8.89
C VAL A 88 4.59 9.30 7.68
N LEU A 89 3.31 9.35 7.32
CA LEU A 89 2.82 10.12 6.18
C LEU A 89 2.28 11.50 6.62
N GLY A 90 1.71 11.57 7.82
CA GLY A 90 1.04 12.78 8.31
C GLY A 90 -0.23 13.11 7.53
N ASP A 91 -0.53 14.40 7.40
CA ASP A 91 -1.62 14.92 6.58
C ASP A 91 -1.11 15.07 5.13
N TYR A 92 -1.43 14.11 4.28
CA TYR A 92 -0.91 14.07 2.90
C TYR A 92 -1.96 14.50 1.87
N ALA A 93 -1.65 15.58 1.14
CA ALA A 93 -2.45 16.07 0.03
C ALA A 93 -2.18 15.24 -1.23
N LEU A 94 -3.15 14.40 -1.61
CA LEU A 94 -3.04 13.51 -2.76
C LEU A 94 -3.74 14.10 -3.98
N ASN A 95 -2.97 14.61 -4.92
CA ASN A 95 -3.45 15.27 -6.14
C ASN A 95 -3.24 14.45 -7.43
N LYS A 96 -3.00 13.16 -7.30
CA LYS A 96 -2.82 12.21 -8.41
C LYS A 96 -3.40 10.85 -8.06
N SER A 97 -3.70 10.06 -9.05
CA SER A 97 -4.14 8.68 -8.88
C SER A 97 -2.99 7.82 -8.38
N VAL A 98 -3.28 6.87 -7.50
CA VAL A 98 -2.25 6.00 -6.90
C VAL A 98 -2.84 4.67 -6.46
N ILE A 99 -2.01 3.62 -6.54
CA ILE A 99 -2.24 2.34 -5.88
C ILE A 99 -1.19 2.19 -4.78
N ILE A 100 -1.60 2.03 -3.53
CA ILE A 100 -0.73 1.76 -2.39
C ILE A 100 -1.04 0.37 -1.87
N SER A 101 -0.05 -0.51 -1.85
CA SER A 101 -0.26 -1.90 -1.45
C SER A 101 0.80 -2.38 -0.47
N GLY A 102 0.40 -3.14 0.55
CA GLY A 102 1.33 -3.94 1.34
C GLY A 102 1.79 -5.16 0.53
N TYR A 103 3.09 -5.44 0.55
CA TYR A 103 3.66 -6.60 -0.14
C TYR A 103 3.20 -7.93 0.47
N ASP A 104 3.25 -8.02 1.79
CA ASP A 104 2.91 -9.23 2.53
C ASP A 104 1.62 -9.03 3.33
N LYS A 105 0.59 -9.79 2.95
CA LYS A 105 -0.70 -9.78 3.63
C LYS A 105 -0.66 -10.28 5.08
N ALA A 106 0.31 -11.15 5.40
CA ALA A 106 0.47 -11.69 6.75
C ALA A 106 1.22 -10.71 7.68
N ASN A 107 2.00 -9.79 7.09
CA ASN A 107 2.79 -8.80 7.79
C ASN A 107 2.55 -7.42 7.16
N MET A 108 1.34 -6.92 7.29
CA MET A 108 0.95 -5.65 6.67
C MET A 108 1.79 -4.48 7.20
N PRO A 109 2.30 -3.63 6.31
CA PRO A 109 2.96 -2.39 6.71
C PRO A 109 1.98 -1.41 7.34
N THR A 110 2.51 -0.53 8.21
CA THR A 110 1.71 0.49 8.89
C THR A 110 2.01 1.88 8.34
N ILE A 111 0.97 2.65 8.02
CA ILE A 111 1.06 4.07 7.67
C ILE A 111 0.41 4.88 8.78
N TYR A 112 1.14 5.84 9.34
CA TYR A 112 0.63 6.82 10.30
C TYR A 112 0.29 8.12 9.58
N GLY A 113 -0.96 8.49 9.60
CA GLY A 113 -1.45 9.71 8.94
C GLY A 113 -2.75 9.51 8.18
N ARG A 114 -3.01 10.39 7.21
CA ARG A 114 -4.24 10.39 6.40
C ARG A 114 -3.98 10.83 4.97
N LEU A 115 -4.98 10.58 4.12
CA LEU A 115 -5.01 11.07 2.74
C LEU A 115 -6.09 12.15 2.57
N GLN A 116 -5.67 13.29 2.06
CA GLN A 116 -6.56 14.37 1.62
C GLN A 116 -6.62 14.33 0.09
N ALA A 117 -7.70 13.76 -0.44
CA ALA A 117 -7.87 13.62 -1.89
C ALA A 117 -8.24 14.98 -2.50
N GLU A 118 -7.38 15.47 -3.37
CA GLU A 118 -7.50 16.78 -4.02
C GLU A 118 -7.89 16.67 -5.50
N ALA A 119 -8.13 17.80 -6.12
CA ALA A 119 -8.30 17.89 -7.56
C ALA A 119 -7.05 17.35 -8.28
N GLY A 120 -7.25 16.49 -9.30
CA GLY A 120 -6.18 15.81 -10.03
C GLY A 120 -6.12 14.31 -9.74
N ALA A 121 -6.40 13.87 -8.53
CA ALA A 121 -6.62 12.44 -8.26
C ALA A 121 -7.96 11.99 -8.88
N SER A 122 -7.94 10.92 -9.64
CA SER A 122 -9.16 10.31 -10.20
C SER A 122 -9.40 8.88 -9.73
N SER A 123 -8.37 8.20 -9.25
CA SER A 123 -8.46 6.84 -8.73
C SER A 123 -7.51 6.67 -7.54
N ILE A 124 -8.03 6.12 -6.46
CA ILE A 124 -7.26 5.80 -5.26
C ILE A 124 -7.53 4.35 -4.90
N GLU A 125 -6.48 3.55 -4.80
CA GLU A 125 -6.58 2.15 -4.39
C GLU A 125 -5.60 1.87 -3.26
N ILE A 126 -6.08 1.26 -2.17
CA ILE A 126 -5.29 0.94 -0.98
C ILE A 126 -5.55 -0.52 -0.61
N ASN A 127 -4.49 -1.32 -0.57
CA ASN A 127 -4.60 -2.76 -0.37
C ASN A 127 -3.65 -3.27 0.72
N ASN A 128 -4.17 -4.06 1.66
CA ASN A 128 -3.38 -4.81 2.64
C ASN A 128 -2.39 -3.94 3.44
N VAL A 129 -2.86 -2.82 3.96
CA VAL A 129 -2.09 -1.83 4.75
C VAL A 129 -2.84 -1.53 6.05
N ILE A 130 -2.11 -1.28 7.11
CA ILE A 130 -2.65 -0.74 8.36
C ILE A 130 -2.50 0.78 8.33
N PHE A 131 -3.61 1.51 8.31
CA PHE A 131 -3.61 2.96 8.50
C PHE A 131 -3.96 3.33 9.94
N ARG A 132 -3.20 4.25 10.50
CA ARG A 132 -3.36 4.70 11.89
C ARG A 132 -3.35 6.21 12.01
N GLY A 133 -4.28 6.72 12.81
CA GLY A 133 -4.36 8.14 13.15
C GLY A 133 -3.56 8.55 14.39
N ASP A 134 -3.00 7.60 15.13
CA ASP A 134 -2.18 7.84 16.32
C ASP A 134 -0.69 7.82 15.99
N THR A 135 -0.20 8.86 15.35
CA THR A 135 1.23 8.98 14.99
C THR A 135 2.09 8.90 16.25
N PRO A 136 3.16 8.07 16.26
CA PRO A 136 4.04 7.96 17.40
C PRO A 136 4.63 9.32 17.83
N GLY A 137 4.45 9.66 19.10
CA GLY A 137 4.92 10.94 19.66
C GLY A 137 3.97 12.12 19.44
N ALA A 138 2.87 11.98 18.72
CA ALA A 138 1.82 12.99 18.63
C ALA A 138 0.88 12.93 19.84
N GLU A 139 0.44 14.09 20.32
CA GLU A 139 -0.51 14.18 21.45
C GLU A 139 -1.95 13.93 21.02
N GLU A 140 -2.27 14.23 19.76
CA GLU A 140 -3.62 14.12 19.22
C GLU A 140 -3.73 13.11 18.07
N LEU A 141 -4.92 12.50 17.97
CA LEU A 141 -5.26 11.65 16.83
C LEU A 141 -5.51 12.50 15.58
N VAL A 142 -5.11 11.97 14.44
CA VAL A 142 -5.46 12.50 13.11
C VAL A 142 -6.98 12.46 12.93
N SER A 143 -7.54 13.44 12.24
CA SER A 143 -8.99 13.62 12.15
C SER A 143 -9.69 12.45 11.44
N ASN A 144 -9.32 12.18 10.21
CA ASN A 144 -10.01 11.20 9.36
C ASN A 144 -8.98 10.34 8.63
N PHE A 145 -9.38 9.17 8.15
CA PHE A 145 -8.52 8.34 7.31
C PHE A 145 -8.43 8.90 5.88
N ILE A 146 -9.56 9.13 5.24
CA ILE A 146 -9.65 9.78 3.93
C ILE A 146 -10.59 10.97 4.00
N GLU A 147 -10.15 12.09 3.46
CA GLU A 147 -10.95 13.31 3.32
C GLU A 147 -10.92 13.79 1.87
N LEU A 148 -12.09 14.07 1.29
CA LEU A 148 -12.18 14.72 -0.01
C LEU A 148 -12.12 16.23 0.16
N GLN A 149 -11.21 16.87 -0.57
CA GLN A 149 -11.04 18.32 -0.61
C GLN A 149 -11.90 18.95 -1.72
N GLY A 150 -12.09 20.26 -1.63
CA GLY A 150 -12.87 21.00 -2.61
C GLY A 150 -12.36 20.83 -4.04
N GLY A 151 -13.26 20.44 -4.94
CA GLY A 151 -12.93 20.18 -6.35
C GLY A 151 -12.39 18.78 -6.62
N ALA A 152 -12.25 17.92 -5.63
CA ALA A 152 -11.90 16.51 -5.85
C ALA A 152 -12.92 15.83 -6.74
N ASN A 153 -12.44 15.03 -7.70
CA ASN A 153 -13.28 14.28 -8.64
C ASN A 153 -12.76 12.86 -8.74
N ILE A 154 -13.07 12.06 -7.72
CA ILE A 154 -12.60 10.68 -7.59
C ILE A 154 -13.59 9.75 -8.27
N SER A 155 -13.20 9.17 -9.39
CA SER A 155 -14.02 8.17 -10.10
C SER A 155 -14.12 6.87 -9.31
N THR A 156 -12.99 6.42 -8.75
CA THR A 156 -12.92 5.18 -7.98
C THR A 156 -12.05 5.33 -6.73
N LEU A 157 -12.61 4.92 -5.59
CA LEU A 157 -11.90 4.75 -4.33
C LEU A 157 -12.06 3.29 -3.89
N THR A 158 -10.98 2.55 -3.79
CA THR A 158 -10.97 1.17 -3.32
C THR A 158 -10.08 1.04 -2.09
N VAL A 159 -10.62 0.48 -1.03
CA VAL A 159 -9.87 0.10 0.19
C VAL A 159 -10.16 -1.37 0.46
N SER A 160 -9.15 -2.22 0.31
CA SER A 160 -9.32 -3.67 0.39
C SER A 160 -8.30 -4.33 1.32
N GLY A 161 -8.79 -5.19 2.21
CA GLY A 161 -7.94 -5.95 3.13
C GLY A 161 -7.16 -5.09 4.12
N CYS A 162 -7.64 -3.90 4.45
CA CYS A 162 -6.95 -2.92 5.26
C CYS A 162 -7.43 -2.92 6.72
N GLU A 163 -6.54 -2.47 7.62
CA GLU A 163 -6.93 -2.07 8.96
C GLU A 163 -6.91 -0.55 9.07
N ILE A 164 -7.95 0.05 9.66
CA ILE A 164 -8.12 1.49 9.81
C ILE A 164 -8.34 1.76 11.31
N ARG A 165 -7.35 2.38 11.96
CA ARG A 165 -7.37 2.44 13.43
C ARG A 165 -7.09 3.83 13.98
N ASN A 166 -7.72 4.14 15.10
CA ASN A 166 -7.38 5.27 15.98
C ASN A 166 -7.51 6.63 15.27
N TYR A 167 -8.63 6.87 14.61
CA TYR A 167 -8.95 8.19 14.06
C TYR A 167 -9.90 8.97 14.97
N LYS A 168 -9.70 10.30 15.01
CA LYS A 168 -10.48 11.20 15.86
C LYS A 168 -11.94 11.28 15.43
N ASN A 169 -12.24 11.21 14.13
CA ASN A 169 -13.57 11.48 13.60
C ASN A 169 -14.09 10.41 12.64
N GLN A 170 -13.63 10.37 11.38
CA GLN A 170 -14.26 9.58 10.33
C GLN A 170 -13.28 8.65 9.61
N ILE A 171 -13.84 7.62 8.97
CA ILE A 171 -13.14 6.80 7.99
C ILE A 171 -13.10 7.53 6.64
N LEU A 172 -14.26 7.99 6.18
CA LEU A 172 -14.39 8.77 4.95
C LEU A 172 -15.18 10.04 5.22
N TYR A 173 -14.60 11.17 4.88
CA TYR A 173 -15.21 12.47 5.13
C TYR A 173 -15.24 13.35 3.88
N CYS A 174 -16.37 13.99 3.66
CA CYS A 174 -16.53 15.08 2.69
C CYS A 174 -17.59 16.07 3.15
N ASN A 175 -17.22 17.34 3.25
CA ASN A 175 -18.14 18.43 3.57
C ASN A 175 -17.90 19.65 2.65
N VAL A 176 -17.56 19.38 1.42
CA VAL A 176 -17.25 20.37 0.37
C VAL A 176 -17.84 19.90 -0.96
N THR A 177 -17.80 20.77 -1.98
CA THR A 177 -18.16 20.35 -3.34
C THR A 177 -17.09 19.42 -3.89
N ALA A 178 -17.44 18.15 -4.03
CA ALA A 178 -16.57 17.09 -4.55
C ALA A 178 -17.42 15.97 -5.17
N THR A 179 -16.80 15.17 -6.03
CA THR A 179 -17.44 14.00 -6.64
C THR A 179 -16.70 12.73 -6.21
N LEU A 180 -17.46 11.71 -5.82
CA LEU A 180 -17.01 10.36 -5.56
C LEU A 180 -17.90 9.40 -6.36
N GLY A 181 -17.37 8.86 -7.46
CA GLY A 181 -18.12 7.97 -8.35
C GLY A 181 -18.46 6.66 -7.67
N THR A 182 -17.45 5.84 -7.44
CA THR A 182 -17.57 4.57 -6.72
C THR A 182 -16.61 4.53 -5.54
N ALA A 183 -17.11 4.13 -4.37
CA ALA A 183 -16.29 3.81 -3.20
C ALA A 183 -16.55 2.37 -2.78
N LEU A 184 -15.48 1.58 -2.66
CA LEU A 184 -15.51 0.21 -2.18
C LEU A 184 -14.64 0.08 -0.94
N PHE A 185 -15.22 -0.42 0.15
CA PHE A 185 -14.50 -0.87 1.35
C PHE A 185 -14.79 -2.36 1.55
N GLU A 186 -13.80 -3.20 1.36
CA GLU A 186 -13.99 -4.63 1.46
C GLU A 186 -12.90 -5.32 2.27
N ASN A 187 -13.30 -6.35 3.01
CA ASN A 187 -12.38 -7.14 3.85
C ASN A 187 -11.58 -6.24 4.83
N CYS A 188 -12.15 -5.15 5.28
CA CYS A 188 -11.50 -4.17 6.16
C CYS A 188 -11.86 -4.41 7.62
N TRP A 189 -10.95 -4.03 8.50
CA TRP A 189 -11.23 -3.90 9.92
C TRP A 189 -10.98 -2.46 10.37
N ALA A 190 -12.05 -1.76 10.75
CA ALA A 190 -11.96 -0.43 11.32
C ALA A 190 -12.23 -0.48 12.84
N ASP A 191 -11.32 0.11 13.61
CA ASP A 191 -11.39 0.10 15.07
C ASP A 191 -10.98 1.44 15.67
N ASN A 192 -11.69 1.81 16.75
CA ASN A 192 -11.41 3.00 17.54
C ASN A 192 -11.45 4.31 16.70
N ILE A 193 -12.58 4.54 16.05
CA ILE A 193 -12.89 5.79 15.34
C ILE A 193 -13.71 6.67 16.30
N THR A 194 -13.04 7.42 17.20
CA THR A 194 -13.63 7.75 18.49
C THR A 194 -14.01 9.19 18.73
N GLY A 195 -13.62 10.12 17.94
CA GLY A 195 -13.72 11.52 18.30
C GLY A 195 -15.10 11.98 18.77
N SER A 196 -15.19 13.19 19.22
CA SER A 196 -16.43 13.84 19.70
C SER A 196 -17.54 13.92 18.65
N GLY A 197 -17.29 13.49 17.42
CA GLY A 197 -18.22 13.45 16.31
C GLY A 197 -18.20 12.17 15.50
N GLY A 198 -17.55 11.13 15.98
CA GLY A 198 -17.23 9.86 15.31
C GLY A 198 -18.30 9.24 14.44
N ASP A 199 -18.49 9.77 13.26
CA ASP A 199 -19.32 9.17 12.24
C ASP A 199 -18.39 8.35 11.31
N GLY A 200 -18.72 7.11 10.99
CA GLY A 200 -17.85 6.26 10.18
C GLY A 200 -17.64 6.82 8.77
N PHE A 201 -18.73 6.97 8.04
CA PHE A 201 -18.78 7.57 6.71
C PHE A 201 -19.66 8.82 6.77
N ASP A 202 -19.09 9.99 6.53
CA ASP A 202 -19.79 11.27 6.68
C ASP A 202 -19.64 12.11 5.41
N LEU A 203 -20.68 12.09 4.60
CA LEU A 203 -20.76 12.73 3.28
C LEU A 203 -21.85 13.80 3.31
N ARG A 204 -21.45 15.06 3.23
CA ARG A 204 -22.32 16.23 3.43
C ARG A 204 -22.22 17.22 2.26
N ALA A 205 -22.96 18.29 2.43
CA ALA A 205 -22.98 19.45 1.54
C ALA A 205 -23.17 19.04 0.07
N ASN A 206 -22.41 19.63 -0.82
CA ASN A 206 -22.49 19.40 -2.26
C ASN A 206 -21.66 18.19 -2.73
N THR A 207 -21.51 17.19 -1.91
CA THR A 207 -20.86 15.94 -2.31
C THR A 207 -21.76 15.17 -3.27
N ILE A 208 -21.21 14.76 -4.41
CA ILE A 208 -21.89 13.88 -5.35
C ILE A 208 -21.32 12.48 -5.13
N LEU A 209 -22.16 11.56 -4.69
CA LEU A 209 -21.82 10.16 -4.50
C LEU A 209 -22.58 9.29 -5.50
N GLY A 210 -21.86 8.50 -6.30
CA GLY A 210 -22.46 7.49 -7.16
C GLY A 210 -22.82 6.23 -6.38
N THR A 211 -21.82 5.49 -5.91
CA THR A 211 -22.04 4.25 -5.16
C THR A 211 -21.06 4.11 -4.00
N LEU A 212 -21.57 3.74 -2.83
CA LEU A 212 -20.75 3.29 -1.68
C LEU A 212 -21.07 1.82 -1.40
N THR A 213 -20.09 0.97 -1.54
CA THR A 213 -20.18 -0.46 -1.20
C THR A 213 -19.28 -0.76 -0.02
N ILE A 214 -19.84 -1.39 1.00
CA ILE A 214 -19.11 -1.86 2.19
C ILE A 214 -19.47 -3.33 2.36
N GLN A 215 -18.46 -4.20 2.25
CA GLN A 215 -18.68 -5.64 2.30
C GLN A 215 -17.58 -6.38 3.05
N ASN A 216 -17.94 -7.49 3.68
CA ASN A 216 -17.01 -8.37 4.40
C ASN A 216 -16.11 -7.64 5.39
N SER A 217 -16.60 -6.54 5.97
CA SER A 217 -15.81 -5.64 6.81
C SER A 217 -16.37 -5.59 8.23
N THR A 218 -15.49 -5.37 9.19
CA THR A 218 -15.82 -5.25 10.60
C THR A 218 -15.52 -3.84 11.09
N PHE A 219 -16.47 -3.26 11.83
CA PHE A 219 -16.34 -1.94 12.43
C PHE A 219 -16.58 -2.09 13.94
N SER A 220 -15.59 -1.73 14.74
CA SER A 220 -15.63 -1.87 16.18
C SER A 220 -15.19 -0.59 16.89
N ASN A 221 -15.72 -0.38 18.06
CA ASN A 221 -15.36 0.69 18.98
C ASN A 221 -15.43 2.12 18.44
N GLY A 222 -16.28 2.93 19.00
CA GLY A 222 -16.23 4.39 18.87
C GLY A 222 -17.10 5.00 17.76
N ILE A 223 -17.57 4.27 16.78
CA ILE A 223 -18.43 4.82 15.73
C ILE A 223 -19.81 5.15 16.30
N ARG A 224 -20.13 6.44 16.38
CA ARG A 224 -21.43 6.94 16.84
C ARG A 224 -22.53 6.73 15.79
N THR A 225 -22.23 7.10 14.55
CA THR A 225 -23.13 6.97 13.40
C THR A 225 -22.36 6.30 12.28
N PHE A 226 -22.84 5.15 11.80
CA PHE A 226 -22.13 4.39 10.79
C PHE A 226 -22.06 5.14 9.46
N LEU A 227 -23.19 5.63 8.99
CA LEU A 227 -23.31 6.36 7.74
C LEU A 227 -24.13 7.63 7.95
N ARG A 228 -23.57 8.77 7.60
CA ARG A 228 -24.23 10.05 7.53
C ARG A 228 -24.16 10.58 6.10
N CYS A 229 -25.28 10.55 5.43
CA CYS A 229 -25.46 11.13 4.10
C CYS A 229 -26.41 12.31 4.20
N ASN A 230 -25.89 13.52 4.12
CA ASN A 230 -26.67 14.75 4.10
C ASN A 230 -26.25 15.57 2.87
N MET A 231 -26.34 14.91 1.72
CA MET A 231 -26.04 15.48 0.41
C MET A 231 -27.27 16.25 -0.09
N THR A 232 -27.05 17.41 -0.66
CA THR A 232 -28.11 18.30 -1.20
C THR A 232 -27.97 18.40 -2.71
#